data_a5db5fcbdb1d05fa5a8e3d55cd2f46eb
#
_entry.id   a5db5fcbdb1d05fa5a8e3d55cd2f46eb
#
_cell.length_a   1.000
_cell.length_b   1.000
_cell.length_c   1.000
_cell.angle_alpha   90.00
_cell.angle_beta   90.00
_cell.angle_gamma   90.00
#
_symmetry.space_group_name_H-M   'P 1'
#
loop_
_entity.id
_entity.type
_entity.pdbx_description
1 polymer ?
#
loop_
_entity_poly.entity_id
_entity_poly.type
_entity_poly.pdbx_seq_one_letter_code
_entity_poly.pdbx_strand_id
1 'polypeptide(L)'
;MIEKIENGLYRIQIPLPRNPLKSLNSYVIVGKRSLVIDTGFNMEECYSQLRKGLEELGLELKKVDVLATHLHADHLGLAGKIAKNLLISKVDAEIAIRSVIEPDYWKELVEFYIRNGFPEKEAKKVAKIHPAVKYASEFSGEIVFLNDREILEYGNFSLKVISTPGHTPGHVCLYDADKKILFSGDHILFDITPNITFWETMRDSLGEYLLSLEKVYELEVRKTLPGHRNFYN
;
A
#
# COMPACT_ATOMS: atom_id res chain seq x y z
N MET A 1 1.81 -18.77 -2.67
CA MET A 1 2.72 -19.48 -1.73
C MET A 1 2.76 -18.65 -0.46
N ILE A 2 2.61 -19.28 0.71
CA ILE A 2 2.75 -18.61 2.01
C ILE A 2 4.17 -18.89 2.51
N GLU A 3 4.82 -17.86 3.00
CA GLU A 3 6.15 -17.95 3.61
C GLU A 3 6.09 -17.42 5.04
N LYS A 4 6.56 -18.21 5.99
CA LYS A 4 6.70 -17.76 7.39
C LYS A 4 7.98 -16.93 7.53
N ILE A 5 7.82 -15.65 7.92
CA ILE A 5 8.95 -14.71 8.10
C ILE A 5 9.44 -14.75 9.55
N GLU A 6 8.51 -14.66 10.49
CA GLU A 6 8.74 -14.68 11.94
C GLU A 6 7.60 -15.43 12.64
N ASN A 7 7.67 -15.57 13.96
CA ASN A 7 6.55 -16.10 14.70
C ASN A 7 5.33 -15.16 14.63
N GLY A 8 4.23 -15.66 14.07
CA GLY A 8 3.01 -14.89 13.85
C GLY A 8 3.04 -13.95 12.64
N LEU A 9 4.15 -13.90 11.85
CA LEU A 9 4.27 -13.08 10.65
C LEU A 9 4.50 -13.93 9.41
N TYR A 10 3.69 -13.71 8.39
CA TYR A 10 3.71 -14.45 7.13
C TYR A 10 3.69 -13.50 5.94
N ARG A 11 4.29 -13.92 4.82
CA ARG A 11 4.16 -13.28 3.51
C ARG A 11 3.28 -14.14 2.61
N ILE A 12 2.30 -13.51 1.97
CA ILE A 12 1.54 -14.08 0.85
C ILE A 12 1.96 -13.32 -0.40
N GLN A 13 2.57 -14.00 -1.36
CA GLN A 13 2.92 -13.38 -2.62
C GLN A 13 1.68 -13.34 -3.54
N ILE A 14 1.20 -12.14 -3.83
CA ILE A 14 0.01 -11.89 -4.66
C ILE A 14 0.45 -11.63 -6.09
N PRO A 15 -0.02 -12.39 -7.10
CA PRO A 15 0.32 -12.14 -8.49
C PRO A 15 -0.27 -10.81 -8.96
N LEU A 16 0.46 -10.07 -9.78
CA LEU A 16 -0.02 -8.86 -10.46
C LEU A 16 0.00 -9.12 -11.98
N PRO A 17 -1.08 -9.71 -12.55
CA PRO A 17 -1.12 -10.11 -13.94
C PRO A 17 -0.90 -8.92 -14.88
N ARG A 18 -0.06 -9.10 -15.89
CA ARG A 18 0.27 -8.08 -16.91
C ARG A 18 0.88 -6.80 -16.34
N ASN A 19 1.44 -6.85 -15.13
CA ASN A 19 2.14 -5.74 -14.51
C ASN A 19 3.65 -6.06 -14.44
N PRO A 20 4.56 -5.12 -14.78
CA PRO A 20 6.00 -5.34 -14.71
C PRO A 20 6.52 -5.64 -13.29
N LEU A 21 5.79 -5.26 -12.25
CA LEU A 21 6.11 -5.60 -10.85
C LEU A 21 5.96 -7.11 -10.58
N LYS A 22 5.15 -7.83 -11.36
CA LYS A 22 4.88 -9.28 -11.32
C LYS A 22 4.09 -9.72 -10.09
N SER A 23 4.45 -9.27 -8.89
CA SER A 23 3.78 -9.61 -7.65
C SER A 23 3.89 -8.51 -6.60
N LEU A 24 2.93 -8.51 -5.67
CA LEU A 24 2.95 -7.78 -4.42
C LEU A 24 3.28 -8.74 -3.27
N ASN A 25 3.99 -8.27 -2.27
CA ASN A 25 4.18 -8.93 -0.99
C ASN A 25 3.11 -8.44 -0.02
N SER A 26 2.08 -9.24 0.21
CA SER A 26 1.11 -8.99 1.28
C SER A 26 1.63 -9.64 2.56
N TYR A 27 1.75 -8.86 3.64
CA TYR A 27 2.21 -9.39 4.91
C TYR A 27 1.02 -9.59 5.86
N VAL A 28 1.02 -10.71 6.58
CA VAL A 28 -0.08 -11.08 7.47
C VAL A 28 0.46 -11.32 8.87
N ILE A 29 -0.02 -10.53 9.82
CA ILE A 29 0.22 -10.73 11.24
C ILE A 29 -0.98 -11.48 11.83
N VAL A 30 -0.73 -12.68 12.35
CA VAL A 30 -1.74 -13.56 12.94
C VAL A 30 -1.73 -13.42 14.46
N GLY A 31 -2.90 -13.16 15.04
CA GLY A 31 -3.07 -13.04 16.48
C GLY A 31 -4.53 -12.93 16.89
N LYS A 32 -4.79 -12.52 18.14
CA LYS A 32 -6.15 -12.23 18.63
C LYS A 32 -6.83 -11.15 17.77
N ARG A 33 -6.08 -10.13 17.36
CA ARG A 33 -6.39 -9.23 16.25
C ARG A 33 -5.37 -9.52 15.17
N SER A 34 -5.83 -9.75 13.95
CA SER A 34 -4.96 -10.03 12.82
C SER A 34 -4.97 -8.86 11.84
N LEU A 35 -3.80 -8.60 11.23
CA LEU A 35 -3.59 -7.52 10.29
C LEU A 35 -3.09 -8.06 8.96
N VAL A 36 -3.65 -7.57 7.87
CA VAL A 36 -3.11 -7.74 6.52
C VAL A 36 -2.53 -6.40 6.07
N ILE A 37 -1.26 -6.38 5.73
CA ILE A 37 -0.57 -5.19 5.20
C ILE A 37 -0.48 -5.36 3.70
N ASP A 38 -1.16 -4.48 2.95
CA ASP A 38 -1.31 -4.45 1.50
C ASP A 38 -2.00 -5.70 0.90
N THR A 39 -2.72 -5.56 -0.23
CA THR A 39 -3.70 -6.57 -0.62
C THR A 39 -3.62 -7.10 -2.06
N GLY A 40 -3.25 -6.28 -3.03
CA GLY A 40 -3.28 -6.63 -4.45
C GLY A 40 -4.37 -5.88 -5.22
N PHE A 41 -4.34 -5.99 -6.56
CA PHE A 41 -5.37 -5.44 -7.43
C PHE A 41 -6.73 -6.13 -7.19
N ASN A 42 -7.83 -5.40 -7.37
CA ASN A 42 -9.16 -5.98 -7.42
C ASN A 42 -9.35 -6.81 -8.70
N MET A 43 -8.64 -7.92 -8.78
CA MET A 43 -8.68 -8.92 -9.84
C MET A 43 -8.87 -10.31 -9.24
N GLU A 44 -9.48 -11.22 -9.99
CA GLU A 44 -9.79 -12.56 -9.49
C GLU A 44 -8.53 -13.34 -9.08
N GLU A 45 -7.46 -13.22 -9.87
CA GLU A 45 -6.19 -13.91 -9.59
C GLU A 45 -5.57 -13.44 -8.27
N CYS A 46 -5.61 -12.11 -8.00
CA CYS A 46 -5.11 -11.53 -6.76
C CYS A 46 -6.00 -11.94 -5.58
N TYR A 47 -7.33 -11.83 -5.75
CA TYR A 47 -8.31 -12.17 -4.73
C TYR A 47 -8.24 -13.65 -4.33
N SER A 48 -8.25 -14.55 -5.31
CA SER A 48 -8.16 -16.00 -5.04
C SER A 48 -6.88 -16.37 -4.30
N GLN A 49 -5.74 -15.77 -4.67
CA GLN A 49 -4.47 -16.03 -4.01
C GLN A 49 -4.45 -15.52 -2.56
N LEU A 50 -4.93 -14.28 -2.34
CA LEU A 50 -4.98 -13.70 -0.99
C LEU A 50 -5.96 -14.46 -0.11
N ARG A 51 -7.17 -14.74 -0.60
CA ARG A 51 -8.19 -15.51 0.11
C ARG A 51 -7.66 -16.87 0.53
N LYS A 52 -7.09 -17.63 -0.40
CA LYS A 52 -6.49 -18.95 -0.12
C LYS A 52 -5.42 -18.83 0.98
N GLY A 53 -4.54 -17.84 0.89
CA GLY A 53 -3.51 -17.61 1.89
C GLY A 53 -4.08 -17.30 3.28
N LEU A 54 -5.12 -16.49 3.37
CA LEU A 54 -5.79 -16.19 4.64
C LEU A 54 -6.49 -17.42 5.22
N GLU A 55 -7.20 -18.20 4.38
CA GLU A 55 -7.84 -19.46 4.79
C GLU A 55 -6.82 -20.48 5.33
N GLU A 56 -5.67 -20.64 4.68
CA GLU A 56 -4.58 -21.52 5.15
C GLU A 56 -3.99 -21.07 6.50
N LEU A 57 -4.07 -19.76 6.81
CA LEU A 57 -3.68 -19.21 8.11
C LEU A 57 -4.83 -19.24 9.16
N GLY A 58 -5.97 -19.80 8.82
CA GLY A 58 -7.15 -19.86 9.68
C GLY A 58 -7.87 -18.52 9.87
N LEU A 59 -7.68 -17.57 8.93
CA LEU A 59 -8.26 -16.23 8.99
C LEU A 59 -9.48 -16.14 8.06
N GLU A 60 -10.52 -15.47 8.55
CA GLU A 60 -11.76 -15.27 7.82
C GLU A 60 -11.79 -13.87 7.20
N LEU A 61 -12.26 -13.79 5.95
CA LEU A 61 -12.53 -12.52 5.28
C LEU A 61 -13.53 -11.69 6.09
N LYS A 62 -13.39 -10.37 6.03
CA LYS A 62 -14.22 -9.42 6.79
C LYS A 62 -14.10 -9.52 8.32
N LYS A 63 -13.16 -10.34 8.83
CA LYS A 63 -12.80 -10.38 10.25
C LYS A 63 -11.38 -9.89 10.53
N VAL A 64 -10.57 -9.64 9.49
CA VAL A 64 -9.22 -9.09 9.58
C VAL A 64 -9.22 -7.58 9.33
N ASP A 65 -8.34 -6.86 10.00
CA ASP A 65 -8.04 -5.49 9.66
C ASP A 65 -7.07 -5.46 8.48
N VAL A 66 -7.20 -4.47 7.60
CA VAL A 66 -6.27 -4.23 6.50
C VAL A 66 -5.59 -2.89 6.71
N LEU A 67 -4.28 -2.85 6.58
CA LEU A 67 -3.51 -1.62 6.49
C LEU A 67 -2.97 -1.48 5.07
N ALA A 68 -3.33 -0.39 4.41
CA ALA A 68 -2.70 -0.01 3.16
C ALA A 68 -1.55 0.95 3.46
N THR A 69 -0.32 0.57 3.04
CA THR A 69 0.85 1.45 3.18
C THR A 69 0.68 2.73 2.42
N HIS A 70 -0.05 2.69 1.30
CA HIS A 70 -0.39 3.83 0.47
C HIS A 70 -1.57 3.53 -0.47
N LEU A 71 -2.01 4.56 -1.24
CA LEU A 71 -3.24 4.54 -2.03
C LEU A 71 -3.17 3.74 -3.35
N HIS A 72 -2.01 3.27 -3.82
CA HIS A 72 -1.93 2.58 -5.11
C HIS A 72 -2.79 1.33 -5.13
N ALA A 73 -3.38 1.06 -6.29
CA ALA A 73 -4.41 0.03 -6.44
C ALA A 73 -3.91 -1.39 -6.17
N ASP A 74 -2.63 -1.67 -6.35
CA ASP A 74 -2.02 -2.96 -6.00
C ASP A 74 -1.82 -3.14 -4.48
N HIS A 75 -1.83 -2.07 -3.71
CA HIS A 75 -1.79 -2.13 -2.24
C HIS A 75 -3.18 -2.08 -1.62
N LEU A 76 -4.08 -1.23 -2.14
CA LEU A 76 -5.41 -0.96 -1.60
C LEU A 76 -6.53 -1.78 -2.26
N GLY A 77 -6.32 -2.30 -3.47
CA GLY A 77 -7.39 -2.72 -4.38
C GLY A 77 -8.36 -3.77 -3.86
N LEU A 78 -7.92 -4.72 -3.01
CA LEU A 78 -8.79 -5.74 -2.42
C LEU A 78 -9.34 -5.38 -1.03
N ALA A 79 -8.99 -4.24 -0.44
CA ALA A 79 -9.43 -3.88 0.89
C ALA A 79 -10.96 -3.95 1.03
N GLY A 80 -11.71 -3.48 0.02
CA GLY A 80 -13.16 -3.55 -0.01
C GLY A 80 -13.74 -4.97 0.07
N LYS A 81 -13.00 -5.98 -0.36
CA LYS A 81 -13.45 -7.39 -0.35
C LYS A 81 -13.08 -8.12 0.92
N ILE A 82 -11.96 -7.78 1.57
CA ILE A 82 -11.40 -8.60 2.65
C ILE A 82 -11.42 -7.93 4.02
N ALA A 83 -11.34 -6.60 4.09
CA ALA A 83 -11.16 -5.89 5.34
C ALA A 83 -12.44 -5.84 6.20
N LYS A 84 -12.25 -5.97 7.53
CA LYS A 84 -13.21 -5.50 8.53
C LYS A 84 -13.09 -3.99 8.66
N ASN A 85 -11.90 -3.50 8.99
CA ASN A 85 -11.55 -2.09 9.05
C ASN A 85 -10.38 -1.84 8.09
N LEU A 86 -10.32 -0.65 7.47
CA LEU A 86 -9.23 -0.19 6.63
C LEU A 86 -8.43 0.87 7.37
N LEU A 87 -7.15 0.58 7.62
CA LEU A 87 -6.19 1.53 8.16
C LEU A 87 -5.39 2.13 7.01
N ILE A 88 -5.38 3.44 6.89
CA ILE A 88 -4.67 4.18 5.83
C ILE A 88 -4.42 5.62 6.29
N SER A 89 -3.41 6.29 5.76
CA SER A 89 -3.23 7.72 6.03
C SER A 89 -4.42 8.54 5.52
N LYS A 90 -4.77 9.61 6.22
CA LYS A 90 -5.88 10.47 5.83
C LYS A 90 -5.70 11.05 4.43
N VAL A 91 -4.49 11.50 4.11
CA VAL A 91 -4.18 12.12 2.81
C VAL A 91 -4.41 11.14 1.66
N ASP A 92 -3.87 9.93 1.77
CA ASP A 92 -4.04 8.92 0.73
C ASP A 92 -5.49 8.41 0.64
N ALA A 93 -6.20 8.31 1.76
CA ALA A 93 -7.62 7.96 1.77
C ALA A 93 -8.46 9.01 1.03
N GLU A 94 -8.25 10.30 1.30
CA GLU A 94 -8.96 11.40 0.64
C GLU A 94 -8.71 11.40 -0.88
N ILE A 95 -7.47 11.20 -1.34
CA ILE A 95 -7.14 11.10 -2.77
C ILE A 95 -7.81 9.86 -3.39
N ALA A 96 -7.73 8.71 -2.74
CA ALA A 96 -8.35 7.48 -3.22
C ALA A 96 -9.88 7.63 -3.36
N ILE A 97 -10.54 8.20 -2.36
CA ILE A 97 -11.98 8.47 -2.37
C ILE A 97 -12.34 9.45 -3.51
N ARG A 98 -11.65 10.59 -3.61
CA ARG A 98 -11.87 11.59 -4.67
C ARG A 98 -11.76 10.96 -6.06
N SER A 99 -10.76 10.10 -6.28
CA SER A 99 -10.55 9.44 -7.56
C SER A 99 -11.71 8.53 -8.01
N VAL A 100 -12.56 8.11 -7.07
CA VAL A 100 -13.72 7.24 -7.32
C VAL A 100 -15.04 8.02 -7.39
N ILE A 101 -15.22 9.00 -6.50
CA ILE A 101 -16.52 9.68 -6.35
C ILE A 101 -16.62 11.02 -7.05
N GLU A 102 -15.49 11.72 -7.33
CA GLU A 102 -15.52 13.03 -7.98
C GLU A 102 -15.45 12.88 -9.51
N PRO A 103 -16.53 13.26 -10.25
CA PRO A 103 -16.56 13.09 -11.71
C PRO A 103 -15.47 13.86 -12.45
N ASP A 104 -15.04 14.99 -11.90
CA ASP A 104 -14.05 15.87 -12.52
C ASP A 104 -12.60 15.52 -12.18
N TYR A 105 -12.33 14.68 -11.19
CA TYR A 105 -10.96 14.30 -10.78
C TYR A 105 -10.06 13.87 -11.96
N TRP A 106 -10.56 12.95 -12.76
CA TRP A 106 -9.80 12.44 -13.91
C TRP A 106 -9.73 13.47 -15.05
N LYS A 107 -10.69 14.37 -15.17
CA LYS A 107 -10.66 15.47 -16.13
C LYS A 107 -9.60 16.49 -15.74
N GLU A 108 -9.52 16.88 -14.47
CA GLU A 108 -8.48 17.76 -13.93
C GLU A 108 -7.08 17.21 -14.18
N LEU A 109 -6.88 15.90 -13.95
CA LEU A 109 -5.62 15.22 -14.24
C LEU A 109 -5.27 15.23 -15.73
N VAL A 110 -6.24 15.00 -16.62
CA VAL A 110 -6.03 15.10 -18.08
C VAL A 110 -5.64 16.52 -18.48
N GLU A 111 -6.30 17.53 -17.95
CA GLU A 111 -5.98 18.94 -18.21
C GLU A 111 -4.58 19.30 -17.70
N PHE A 112 -4.20 18.78 -16.55
CA PHE A 112 -2.84 18.92 -16.02
C PHE A 112 -1.80 18.33 -16.99
N TYR A 113 -1.99 17.12 -17.48
CA TYR A 113 -1.07 16.51 -18.45
C TYR A 113 -0.96 17.32 -19.74
N ILE A 114 -2.10 17.81 -20.28
CA ILE A 114 -2.11 18.64 -21.50
C ILE A 114 -1.34 19.94 -21.28
N ARG A 115 -1.56 20.63 -20.14
CA ARG A 115 -0.82 21.86 -19.80
C ARG A 115 0.69 21.64 -19.67
N ASN A 116 1.11 20.42 -19.35
CA ASN A 116 2.51 20.04 -19.24
C ASN A 116 3.07 19.37 -20.52
N GLY A 117 2.39 19.54 -21.68
CA GLY A 117 2.90 19.15 -22.98
C GLY A 117 2.55 17.72 -23.42
N PHE A 118 1.73 16.98 -22.69
CA PHE A 118 1.24 15.69 -23.16
C PHE A 118 0.20 15.88 -24.28
N PRO A 119 0.27 15.07 -25.35
CA PRO A 119 -0.78 15.06 -26.36
C PRO A 119 -2.13 14.69 -25.73
N GLU A 120 -3.18 15.43 -26.07
CA GLU A 120 -4.53 15.26 -25.50
C GLU A 120 -5.03 13.81 -25.61
N LYS A 121 -4.81 13.17 -26.76
CA LYS A 121 -5.21 11.78 -26.99
C LYS A 121 -4.55 10.80 -26.00
N GLU A 122 -3.26 10.99 -25.74
CA GLU A 122 -2.50 10.15 -24.82
C GLU A 122 -2.89 10.43 -23.35
N ALA A 123 -3.06 11.70 -22.98
CA ALA A 123 -3.54 12.08 -21.65
C ALA A 123 -4.90 11.43 -21.32
N LYS A 124 -5.88 11.53 -22.25
CA LYS A 124 -7.20 10.89 -22.10
C LYS A 124 -7.11 9.36 -22.03
N LYS A 125 -6.19 8.75 -22.78
CA LYS A 125 -5.98 7.30 -22.75
C LYS A 125 -5.43 6.86 -21.38
N VAL A 126 -4.40 7.54 -20.84
CA VAL A 126 -3.80 7.24 -19.54
C VAL A 126 -4.84 7.30 -18.44
N ALA A 127 -5.67 8.35 -18.38
CA ALA A 127 -6.73 8.48 -17.38
C ALA A 127 -7.72 7.30 -17.42
N LYS A 128 -8.14 6.84 -18.62
CA LYS A 128 -9.09 5.73 -18.76
C LYS A 128 -8.55 4.37 -18.30
N ILE A 129 -7.24 4.14 -18.46
CA ILE A 129 -6.62 2.84 -18.11
C ILE A 129 -5.91 2.88 -16.76
N HIS A 130 -6.02 3.99 -16.04
CA HIS A 130 -5.33 4.18 -14.76
C HIS A 130 -5.70 3.06 -13.78
N PRO A 131 -4.73 2.44 -13.08
CA PRO A 131 -5.00 1.33 -12.16
C PRO A 131 -6.03 1.66 -11.08
N ALA A 132 -6.06 2.89 -10.56
CA ALA A 132 -7.02 3.33 -9.57
C ALA A 132 -8.49 3.26 -10.08
N VAL A 133 -8.72 3.52 -11.38
CA VAL A 133 -10.05 3.37 -12.01
C VAL A 133 -10.42 1.91 -12.17
N LYS A 134 -9.44 1.10 -12.60
CA LYS A 134 -9.70 -0.26 -13.07
C LYS A 134 -9.72 -1.31 -11.97
N TYR A 135 -8.93 -1.10 -10.91
CA TYR A 135 -8.63 -2.12 -9.90
C TYR A 135 -8.95 -1.71 -8.47
N ALA A 136 -9.68 -0.60 -8.27
CA ALA A 136 -10.22 -0.25 -6.96
C ALA A 136 -11.42 -1.15 -6.59
N SER A 137 -11.66 -1.34 -5.30
CA SER A 137 -12.89 -1.92 -4.77
C SER A 137 -13.60 -0.91 -3.88
N GLU A 138 -14.92 -0.92 -3.93
CA GLU A 138 -15.72 -0.16 -2.97
C GLU A 138 -15.46 -0.68 -1.55
N PHE A 139 -15.34 0.24 -0.60
CA PHE A 139 -15.17 -0.08 0.79
C PHE A 139 -16.34 0.46 1.61
N SER A 140 -17.01 -0.42 2.34
CA SER A 140 -18.18 -0.10 3.15
C SER A 140 -17.96 -0.24 4.67
N GLY A 141 -16.71 -0.56 5.07
CA GLY A 141 -16.33 -0.71 6.48
C GLY A 141 -15.89 0.61 7.12
N GLU A 142 -15.31 0.53 8.30
CA GLU A 142 -14.72 1.68 8.99
C GLU A 142 -13.34 2.00 8.41
N ILE A 143 -13.09 3.27 8.10
CA ILE A 143 -11.77 3.78 7.73
C ILE A 143 -11.15 4.41 8.98
N VAL A 144 -10.02 3.85 9.40
CA VAL A 144 -9.22 4.33 10.53
C VAL A 144 -8.03 5.08 9.97
N PHE A 145 -7.95 6.37 10.27
CA PHE A 145 -6.84 7.20 9.79
C PHE A 145 -5.59 6.99 10.65
N LEU A 146 -4.49 6.65 9.98
CA LEU A 146 -3.18 6.50 10.60
C LEU A 146 -2.55 7.85 10.88
N ASN A 147 -1.95 7.99 12.06
CA ASN A 147 -1.17 9.16 12.44
C ASN A 147 0.32 8.81 12.56
N ASP A 148 1.18 9.75 12.21
CA ASP A 148 2.64 9.58 12.41
C ASP A 148 2.94 9.29 13.88
N ARG A 149 3.84 8.33 14.13
CA ARG A 149 4.28 7.86 15.46
C ARG A 149 3.23 7.10 16.27
N GLU A 150 2.04 6.88 15.74
CA GLU A 150 1.04 6.01 16.37
C GLU A 150 1.57 4.58 16.51
N ILE A 151 1.19 3.89 17.59
CA ILE A 151 1.55 2.49 17.84
C ILE A 151 0.31 1.62 17.63
N LEU A 152 0.47 0.61 16.78
CA LEU A 152 -0.58 -0.37 16.47
C LEU A 152 -0.18 -1.74 17.03
N GLU A 153 -1.05 -2.31 17.86
CA GLU A 153 -0.81 -3.63 18.48
C GLU A 153 -1.56 -4.72 17.72
N TYR A 154 -0.82 -5.64 17.09
CA TYR A 154 -1.36 -6.79 16.37
C TYR A 154 -0.55 -8.06 16.65
N GLY A 155 -1.22 -9.12 17.10
CA GLY A 155 -0.54 -10.35 17.50
C GLY A 155 0.51 -10.09 18.59
N ASN A 156 1.76 -10.37 18.28
CA ASN A 156 2.92 -10.09 19.14
C ASN A 156 3.82 -8.98 18.54
N PHE A 157 3.25 -8.08 17.74
CA PHE A 157 3.93 -6.95 17.10
C PHE A 157 3.41 -5.63 17.66
N SER A 158 4.35 -4.71 17.91
CA SER A 158 4.11 -3.31 18.28
C SER A 158 4.63 -2.42 17.14
N LEU A 159 3.72 -2.05 16.25
CA LEU A 159 4.05 -1.39 14.98
C LEU A 159 3.94 0.13 15.13
N LYS A 160 5.07 0.81 15.11
CA LYS A 160 5.11 2.27 15.02
C LYS A 160 4.86 2.71 13.58
N VAL A 161 3.85 3.53 13.37
CA VAL A 161 3.59 4.18 12.09
C VAL A 161 4.63 5.28 11.86
N ILE A 162 5.25 5.29 10.70
CA ILE A 162 6.23 6.30 10.28
C ILE A 162 5.74 6.91 8.97
N SER A 163 5.37 8.18 8.99
CA SER A 163 4.99 8.91 7.78
C SER A 163 6.21 9.11 6.88
N THR A 164 6.14 8.55 5.67
CA THR A 164 7.21 8.55 4.66
C THR A 164 6.69 9.05 3.30
N PRO A 165 6.21 10.33 3.22
CA PRO A 165 5.74 10.89 1.96
C PRO A 165 6.83 10.92 0.89
N GLY A 166 6.41 10.94 -0.37
CA GLY A 166 7.29 10.99 -1.54
C GLY A 166 6.79 10.11 -2.68
N HIS A 167 6.72 8.79 -2.46
CA HIS A 167 6.10 7.86 -3.43
C HIS A 167 4.61 8.16 -3.60
N THR A 168 3.89 8.31 -2.48
CA THR A 168 2.58 8.98 -2.40
C THR A 168 2.60 10.03 -1.29
N PRO A 169 1.66 10.99 -1.28
CA PRO A 169 1.60 12.01 -0.23
C PRO A 169 1.39 11.44 1.17
N GLY A 170 0.67 10.33 1.29
CA GLY A 170 0.31 9.71 2.55
C GLY A 170 0.99 8.37 2.82
N HIS A 171 2.06 8.03 2.09
CA HIS A 171 2.78 6.77 2.31
C HIS A 171 3.23 6.62 3.76
N VAL A 172 3.11 5.41 4.30
CA VAL A 172 3.61 5.05 5.63
C VAL A 172 4.48 3.79 5.59
N CYS A 173 5.53 3.79 6.39
CA CYS A 173 6.23 2.58 6.82
C CYS A 173 5.71 2.16 8.20
N LEU A 174 5.88 0.87 8.54
CA LEU A 174 5.60 0.36 9.88
C LEU A 174 6.89 -0.24 10.46
N TYR A 175 7.19 0.08 11.71
CA TYR A 175 8.41 -0.36 12.35
C TYR A 175 8.15 -1.00 13.71
N ASP A 176 8.56 -2.26 13.87
CA ASP A 176 8.62 -2.95 15.17
C ASP A 176 10.04 -2.81 15.73
N ALA A 177 10.20 -2.01 16.78
CA ALA A 177 11.50 -1.70 17.35
C ALA A 177 12.13 -2.88 18.10
N ASP A 178 11.31 -3.71 18.76
CA ASP A 178 11.79 -4.87 19.50
C ASP A 178 12.33 -5.96 18.57
N LYS A 179 11.65 -6.16 17.42
CA LYS A 179 12.05 -7.13 16.40
C LYS A 179 12.99 -6.55 15.35
N LYS A 180 13.14 -5.22 15.32
CA LYS A 180 13.93 -4.48 14.31
C LYS A 180 13.48 -4.80 12.89
N ILE A 181 12.14 -4.87 12.69
CA ILE A 181 11.49 -5.18 11.41
C ILE A 181 10.83 -3.93 10.87
N LEU A 182 11.16 -3.59 9.62
CA LEU A 182 10.56 -2.48 8.88
C LEU A 182 9.70 -3.03 7.74
N PHE A 183 8.41 -2.74 7.72
CA PHE A 183 7.54 -2.88 6.55
C PHE A 183 7.64 -1.57 5.77
N SER A 184 8.31 -1.63 4.63
CA SER A 184 8.66 -0.40 3.90
C SER A 184 7.66 0.00 2.81
N GLY A 185 6.65 -0.82 2.53
CA GLY A 185 5.79 -0.59 1.37
C GLY A 185 6.63 -0.35 0.12
N ASP A 186 6.33 0.73 -0.60
CA ASP A 186 7.09 1.14 -1.78
C ASP A 186 8.09 2.28 -1.49
N HIS A 187 8.38 2.55 -0.21
CA HIS A 187 9.40 3.52 0.16
C HIS A 187 10.83 2.98 -0.06
N ILE A 188 11.08 1.70 0.32
CA ILE A 188 12.35 1.03 0.06
C ILE A 188 12.08 -0.26 -0.71
N LEU A 189 12.65 -0.35 -1.92
CA LEU A 189 12.64 -1.51 -2.80
C LEU A 189 14.09 -1.84 -3.17
N PHE A 190 14.48 -3.12 -3.10
CA PHE A 190 15.89 -3.49 -3.29
C PHE A 190 16.26 -3.74 -4.75
N ASP A 191 15.36 -4.35 -5.51
CA ASP A 191 15.62 -4.79 -6.88
C ASP A 191 15.18 -3.77 -7.94
N ILE A 192 14.43 -2.74 -7.51
CA ILE A 192 13.88 -1.69 -8.39
C ILE A 192 13.87 -0.36 -7.64
N THR A 193 13.80 0.74 -8.39
CA THR A 193 13.65 2.08 -7.82
C THR A 193 12.18 2.39 -7.58
N PRO A 194 11.79 2.95 -6.41
CA PRO A 194 10.46 3.49 -6.21
C PRO A 194 10.12 4.55 -7.25
N ASN A 195 8.87 4.56 -7.70
CA ASN A 195 8.39 5.60 -8.60
C ASN A 195 8.09 6.87 -7.79
N ILE A 196 8.79 7.96 -8.05
CA ILE A 196 8.55 9.27 -7.46
C ILE A 196 7.94 10.15 -8.54
N THR A 197 6.66 10.45 -8.41
CA THR A 197 5.90 11.20 -9.42
C THR A 197 5.36 12.51 -8.85
N PHE A 198 4.75 13.29 -9.69
CA PHE A 198 4.04 14.50 -9.29
C PHE A 198 2.72 14.16 -8.59
N TRP A 199 2.46 14.85 -7.49
CA TRP A 199 1.19 14.86 -6.78
C TRP A 199 0.72 16.31 -6.59
N GLU A 200 -0.52 16.60 -6.93
CA GLU A 200 -1.06 17.96 -6.79
C GLU A 200 -1.00 18.49 -5.34
N THR A 201 -1.13 17.57 -4.38
CA THR A 201 -1.09 17.86 -2.93
C THR A 201 0.33 17.93 -2.36
N MET A 202 1.38 17.71 -3.18
CA MET A 202 2.77 17.66 -2.74
C MET A 202 3.65 18.53 -3.63
N ARG A 203 4.24 19.59 -3.09
CA ARG A 203 5.03 20.56 -3.86
C ARG A 203 6.33 19.95 -4.42
N ASP A 204 6.98 19.09 -3.65
CA ASP A 204 8.28 18.48 -3.99
C ASP A 204 8.30 17.02 -3.53
N SER A 205 7.83 16.12 -4.39
CA SER A 205 7.76 14.68 -4.09
C SER A 205 9.15 14.08 -3.86
N LEU A 206 10.16 14.54 -4.60
CA LEU A 206 11.52 14.01 -4.45
C LEU A 206 12.16 14.50 -3.15
N GLY A 207 12.01 15.77 -2.82
CA GLY A 207 12.50 16.31 -1.54
C GLY A 207 11.87 15.61 -0.35
N GLU A 208 10.54 15.43 -0.36
CA GLU A 208 9.84 14.67 0.70
C GLU A 208 10.30 13.21 0.78
N TYR A 209 10.55 12.57 -0.37
CA TYR A 209 11.08 11.21 -0.40
C TYR A 209 12.48 11.12 0.23
N LEU A 210 13.37 12.06 -0.08
CA LEU A 210 14.72 12.10 0.49
C LEU A 210 14.70 12.33 2.02
N LEU A 211 13.86 13.26 2.49
CA LEU A 211 13.65 13.48 3.93
C LEU A 211 13.06 12.23 4.61
N SER A 212 12.20 11.51 3.93
CA SER A 212 11.62 10.26 4.42
C SER A 212 12.67 9.13 4.51
N LEU A 213 13.61 9.07 3.55
CA LEU A 213 14.74 8.14 3.63
C LEU A 213 15.62 8.41 4.85
N GLU A 214 15.90 9.69 5.16
CA GLU A 214 16.68 10.07 6.36
C GLU A 214 16.00 9.58 7.64
N LYS A 215 14.66 9.74 7.77
CA LYS A 215 13.90 9.23 8.93
C LYS A 215 14.06 7.72 9.13
N VAL A 216 14.05 6.97 8.03
CA VAL A 216 14.17 5.51 8.08
C VAL A 216 15.61 5.06 8.28
N TYR A 217 16.59 5.81 7.77
CA TYR A 217 18.02 5.53 7.94
C TYR A 217 18.46 5.57 9.41
N GLU A 218 17.82 6.41 10.23
CA GLU A 218 18.09 6.52 11.66
C GLU A 218 17.58 5.30 12.48
N LEU A 219 16.83 4.39 11.87
CA LEU A 219 16.27 3.22 12.56
C LEU A 219 17.29 2.07 12.60
N GLU A 220 17.30 1.34 13.70
CA GLU A 220 18.05 0.10 13.80
C GLU A 220 17.23 -1.05 13.18
N VAL A 221 17.41 -1.30 11.87
CA VAL A 221 16.66 -2.30 11.12
C VAL A 221 17.49 -3.55 10.89
N ARG A 222 16.97 -4.71 11.29
CA ARG A 222 17.53 -6.04 10.99
C ARG A 222 16.95 -6.62 9.71
N LYS A 223 15.66 -6.36 9.45
CA LYS A 223 14.92 -6.92 8.32
C LYS A 223 13.99 -5.89 7.72
N THR A 224 14.11 -5.67 6.41
CA THR A 224 13.17 -4.82 5.66
C THR A 224 12.27 -5.67 4.79
N LEU A 225 10.97 -5.41 4.87
CA LEU A 225 9.89 -6.12 4.19
C LEU A 225 9.21 -5.18 3.19
N PRO A 226 9.66 -5.17 1.90
CA PRO A 226 9.14 -4.28 0.87
C PRO A 226 7.83 -4.75 0.26
N GLY A 227 7.08 -3.83 -0.36
CA GLY A 227 5.85 -4.15 -1.09
C GLY A 227 6.08 -5.05 -2.30
N HIS A 228 7.24 -4.96 -2.95
CA HIS A 228 7.55 -5.73 -4.16
C HIS A 228 8.91 -6.39 -4.10
N ARG A 229 9.09 -7.47 -4.91
CA ARG A 229 10.35 -8.20 -5.12
C ARG A 229 10.85 -8.91 -3.87
N ASN A 230 12.17 -9.04 -3.75
CA ASN A 230 12.80 -9.73 -2.64
C ASN A 230 12.92 -8.83 -1.40
N PHE A 231 13.03 -9.45 -0.25
CA PHE A 231 13.46 -8.79 0.97
C PHE A 231 14.81 -9.37 1.40
N TYR A 232 15.57 -8.59 2.15
CA TYR A 232 16.90 -8.94 2.63
C TYR A 232 16.97 -8.73 4.15
N ASN A 233 17.83 -9.53 4.80
CA ASN A 233 18.14 -9.46 6.24
C ASN A 233 19.36 -8.58 6.46
#